data_ff21f700004685a74d733203e9709321
#
_entry.id   ff21f700004685a74d733203e9709321
#
_cell.length_a   1.000
_cell.length_b   1.000
_cell.length_c   1.000
_cell.angle_alpha   90.00
_cell.angle_beta   90.00
_cell.angle_gamma   90.00
#
_symmetry.space_group_name_H-M   'P 1'
#
loop_
_entity.id
_entity.type
_entity.pdbx_description
1 polymer ?
#
loop_
_entity_poly.entity_id
_entity_poly.type
_entity_poly.pdbx_seq_one_letter_code
_entity_poly.pdbx_strand_id
1 'polypeptide(L)'
;MSHPSDTPHSAHVESRSRKALRSYIIQASTLLEIVLSGLVLIGLLLSFIPLLKWMPGLLFDGNDVEIRGFLERALDIVIGVEFIKMLAKHSPGSSLEVLLYAIARHMVVGHESALDNLISVGAIALIFVV
;
A
#
# COMPACT_ATOMS: atom_id res chain seq x y z
N MET A 1 14.52 37.47 -50.14
CA MET A 1 13.70 36.98 -49.02
C MET A 1 14.33 35.69 -48.51
N SER A 2 15.17 35.80 -47.49
CA SER A 2 15.93 34.71 -46.90
C SER A 2 15.14 34.09 -45.78
N HIS A 3 14.87 32.80 -45.91
CA HIS A 3 14.27 31.95 -44.90
C HIS A 3 15.27 31.71 -43.78
N PRO A 4 14.93 31.87 -42.49
CA PRO A 4 15.78 31.44 -41.40
C PRO A 4 15.70 29.92 -41.30
N SER A 5 16.84 29.27 -41.43
CA SER A 5 17.04 27.84 -41.20
C SER A 5 16.80 27.52 -39.71
N ASP A 6 15.67 26.95 -39.42
CA ASP A 6 15.43 26.27 -38.15
C ASP A 6 16.38 25.10 -38.02
N THR A 7 17.35 25.23 -37.13
CA THR A 7 18.36 24.21 -36.88
C THR A 7 17.77 23.03 -36.08
N PRO A 8 17.84 21.81 -36.61
CA PRO A 8 17.31 20.63 -35.93
C PRO A 8 18.13 20.21 -34.68
N HIS A 9 19.14 20.99 -34.32
CA HIS A 9 20.07 20.68 -33.24
C HIS A 9 19.45 20.84 -31.83
N SER A 10 18.49 21.73 -31.64
CA SER A 10 17.88 22.02 -30.35
C SER A 10 16.89 20.92 -29.89
N ALA A 11 16.17 20.34 -30.83
CA ALA A 11 15.19 19.28 -30.55
C ALA A 11 15.85 17.96 -30.07
N HIS A 12 17.06 17.66 -30.57
CA HIS A 12 17.79 16.45 -30.20
C HIS A 12 18.42 16.52 -28.80
N VAL A 13 18.85 17.69 -28.35
CA VAL A 13 19.43 17.88 -27.02
C VAL A 13 18.36 17.84 -25.97
N GLU A 14 17.20 18.43 -26.22
CA GLU A 14 16.07 18.44 -25.32
C GLU A 14 15.45 17.02 -25.11
N SER A 15 15.43 16.23 -26.18
CA SER A 15 14.94 14.84 -26.09
C SER A 15 15.89 13.92 -25.29
N ARG A 16 17.20 14.14 -25.37
CA ARG A 16 18.19 13.38 -24.61
C ARG A 16 18.14 13.72 -23.11
N SER A 17 18.01 15.00 -22.78
CA SER A 17 17.89 15.44 -21.39
C SER A 17 16.63 14.90 -20.72
N ARG A 18 15.50 14.91 -21.41
CA ARG A 18 14.23 14.34 -20.91
C ARG A 18 14.31 12.83 -20.72
N LYS A 19 14.98 12.12 -21.62
CA LYS A 19 15.19 10.65 -21.49
C LYS A 19 16.09 10.32 -20.31
N ALA A 20 17.16 11.07 -20.09
CA ALA A 20 18.06 10.89 -18.97
C ALA A 20 17.34 11.15 -17.62
N LEU A 21 16.61 12.26 -17.49
CA LEU A 21 15.82 12.59 -16.32
C LEU A 21 14.78 11.51 -16.02
N ARG A 22 14.08 11.02 -17.03
CA ARG A 22 13.11 9.94 -16.90
C ARG A 22 13.75 8.64 -16.39
N SER A 23 14.94 8.31 -16.91
CA SER A 23 15.70 7.14 -16.48
C SER A 23 16.11 7.25 -14.99
N TYR A 24 16.62 8.41 -14.58
CA TYR A 24 16.99 8.65 -13.17
C TYR A 24 15.78 8.57 -12.23
N ILE A 25 14.64 9.14 -12.62
CA ILE A 25 13.41 9.09 -11.81
C ILE A 25 12.94 7.64 -11.65
N ILE A 26 12.95 6.86 -12.73
CA ILE A 26 12.53 5.44 -12.68
C ILE A 26 13.49 4.63 -11.81
N GLN A 27 14.80 4.83 -11.93
CA GLN A 27 15.78 4.13 -11.10
C GLN A 27 15.67 4.51 -9.62
N ALA A 28 15.50 5.79 -9.31
CA ALA A 28 15.30 6.27 -7.96
C ALA A 28 14.01 5.72 -7.35
N SER A 29 12.93 5.68 -8.12
CA SER A 29 11.66 5.10 -7.70
C SER A 29 11.80 3.61 -7.38
N THR A 30 12.43 2.84 -8.25
CA THR A 30 12.66 1.40 -8.04
C THR A 30 13.53 1.13 -6.80
N LEU A 31 14.58 1.93 -6.60
CA LEU A 31 15.42 1.80 -5.43
C LEU A 31 14.65 2.07 -4.14
N LEU A 32 13.88 3.16 -4.13
CA LEU A 32 13.05 3.55 -3.00
C LEU A 32 12.01 2.48 -2.66
N GLU A 33 11.42 1.88 -3.67
CA GLU A 33 10.45 0.81 -3.58
C GLU A 33 11.03 -0.47 -2.96
N ILE A 34 12.25 -0.86 -3.37
CA ILE A 34 12.97 -2.01 -2.81
C ILE A 34 13.32 -1.76 -1.34
N VAL A 35 13.84 -0.58 -1.02
CA VAL A 35 14.18 -0.20 0.36
C VAL A 35 12.93 -0.18 1.24
N LEU A 36 11.85 0.41 0.76
CA LEU A 36 10.59 0.47 1.50
C LEU A 36 9.98 -0.91 1.70
N SER A 37 9.99 -1.76 0.68
CA SER A 37 9.53 -3.15 0.77
C SER A 37 10.33 -3.94 1.79
N GLY A 38 11.65 -3.79 1.81
CA GLY A 38 12.52 -4.44 2.79
C GLY A 38 12.24 -3.97 4.22
N LEU A 39 12.07 -2.65 4.41
CA LEU A 39 11.75 -2.08 5.71
C LEU A 39 10.39 -2.57 6.24
N VAL A 40 9.37 -2.59 5.39
CA VAL A 40 8.03 -3.08 5.73
C VAL A 40 8.08 -4.57 6.03
N LEU A 41 8.84 -5.36 5.26
CA LEU A 41 9.00 -6.79 5.50
C LEU A 41 9.63 -7.07 6.88
N ILE A 42 10.68 -6.35 7.24
CA ILE A 42 11.31 -6.46 8.57
C ILE A 42 10.32 -6.09 9.66
N GLY A 43 9.59 -4.99 9.50
CA GLY A 43 8.56 -4.56 10.44
C GLY A 43 7.46 -5.61 10.64
N LEU A 44 7.02 -6.26 9.56
CA LEU A 44 6.04 -7.33 9.61
C LEU A 44 6.55 -8.56 10.36
N LEU A 45 7.79 -8.98 10.08
CA LEU A 45 8.40 -10.10 10.78
C LEU A 45 8.51 -9.84 12.28
N LEU A 46 8.87 -8.62 12.68
CA LEU A 46 8.89 -8.22 14.08
C LEU A 46 7.49 -8.19 14.71
N SER A 47 6.47 -7.82 13.94
CA SER A 47 5.08 -7.80 14.39
C SER A 47 4.48 -9.19 14.62
N PHE A 48 5.05 -10.22 14.03
CA PHE A 48 4.66 -11.61 14.27
C PHE A 48 4.99 -12.07 15.71
N ILE A 49 6.05 -11.56 16.30
CA ILE A 49 6.49 -11.95 17.65
C ILE A 49 5.40 -11.66 18.70
N PRO A 50 4.87 -10.45 18.83
CA PRO A 50 3.79 -10.17 19.76
C PRO A 50 2.50 -10.92 19.42
N LEU A 51 2.20 -11.13 18.12
CA LEU A 51 1.03 -11.88 17.71
C LEU A 51 1.05 -13.32 18.24
N LEU A 52 2.18 -14.00 18.15
CA LEU A 52 2.37 -15.35 18.67
C LEU A 52 2.27 -15.40 20.20
N LYS A 53 2.70 -14.35 20.89
CA LYS A 53 2.60 -14.27 22.37
C LYS A 53 1.15 -14.12 22.86
N TRP A 54 0.27 -13.56 22.05
CA TRP A 54 -1.15 -13.38 22.37
C TRP A 54 -1.98 -14.65 22.12
N MET A 55 -1.46 -15.58 21.33
CA MET A 55 -2.16 -16.80 20.95
C MET A 55 -2.58 -17.69 22.14
N PRO A 56 -1.73 -17.90 23.17
CA PRO A 56 -2.14 -18.70 24.34
C PRO A 56 -3.29 -18.08 25.12
N GLY A 57 -3.33 -16.75 25.28
CA GLY A 57 -4.40 -16.05 25.97
C GLY A 57 -5.76 -16.23 25.28
N LEU A 58 -5.78 -16.24 23.96
CA LEU A 58 -6.99 -16.47 23.17
C LEU A 58 -7.58 -17.87 23.38
N LEU A 59 -6.72 -18.87 23.60
CA LEU A 59 -7.13 -20.26 23.76
C LEU A 59 -7.67 -20.55 25.19
N PHE A 60 -7.18 -19.82 26.18
CA PHE A 60 -7.48 -20.10 27.59
C PHE A 60 -8.46 -19.12 28.22
N ASP A 61 -8.56 -17.89 27.80
CA ASP A 61 -9.31 -16.83 28.48
C ASP A 61 -10.36 -16.10 27.61
N GLY A 62 -10.41 -16.33 26.30
CA GLY A 62 -11.43 -15.97 25.32
C GLY A 62 -12.24 -14.68 25.53
N ASN A 63 -11.65 -13.63 26.11
CA ASN A 63 -12.33 -12.36 26.30
C ASN A 63 -12.44 -11.59 24.98
N ASP A 64 -13.58 -10.98 24.71
CA ASP A 64 -13.86 -10.21 23.49
C ASP A 64 -12.80 -9.13 23.19
N VAL A 65 -12.20 -8.57 24.21
CA VAL A 65 -11.14 -7.55 24.10
C VAL A 65 -9.84 -8.14 23.56
N GLU A 66 -9.49 -9.35 23.96
CA GLU A 66 -8.29 -10.04 23.47
C GLU A 66 -8.47 -10.51 22.03
N ILE A 67 -9.66 -10.99 21.68
CA ILE A 67 -10.00 -11.37 20.31
C ILE A 67 -9.91 -10.16 19.37
N ARG A 68 -10.42 -9.01 19.79
CA ARG A 68 -10.32 -7.77 19.01
C ARG A 68 -8.87 -7.33 18.82
N GLY A 69 -8.06 -7.33 19.86
CA GLY A 69 -6.66 -6.99 19.81
C GLY A 69 -5.86 -7.93 18.91
N PHE A 70 -6.17 -9.21 18.92
CA PHE A 70 -5.57 -10.19 18.02
C PHE A 70 -5.95 -9.92 16.56
N LEU A 71 -7.23 -9.71 16.27
CA LEU A 71 -7.73 -9.40 14.92
C LEU A 71 -7.12 -8.12 14.38
N GLU A 72 -7.01 -7.07 15.19
CA GLU A 72 -6.35 -5.82 14.80
C GLU A 72 -4.93 -6.05 14.31
N ARG A 73 -4.12 -6.76 15.10
CA ARG A 73 -2.73 -7.07 14.75
C ARG A 73 -2.61 -8.00 13.56
N ALA A 74 -3.49 -9.00 13.47
CA ALA A 74 -3.53 -9.91 12.33
C ALA A 74 -3.86 -9.16 11.02
N LEU A 75 -4.83 -8.26 11.06
CA LEU A 75 -5.20 -7.43 9.92
C LEU A 75 -4.08 -6.45 9.54
N ASP A 76 -3.35 -5.90 10.50
CA ASP A 76 -2.18 -5.07 10.21
C ASP A 76 -1.12 -5.83 9.42
N ILE A 77 -0.86 -7.08 9.80
CA ILE A 77 0.09 -7.93 9.10
C ILE A 77 -0.41 -8.25 7.68
N VAL A 78 -1.69 -8.57 7.52
CA VAL A 78 -2.28 -8.83 6.20
C VAL A 78 -2.18 -7.62 5.29
N ILE A 79 -2.51 -6.43 5.80
CA ILE A 79 -2.37 -5.16 5.06
C ILE A 79 -0.92 -4.94 4.64
N GLY A 80 0.02 -5.16 5.54
CA GLY A 80 1.45 -5.02 5.25
C GLY A 80 1.93 -5.99 4.18
N VAL A 81 1.49 -7.24 4.20
CA VAL A 81 1.81 -8.25 3.17
C VAL A 81 1.25 -7.83 1.81
N GLU A 82 0.00 -7.39 1.75
CA GLU A 82 -0.59 -6.91 0.50
C GLU A 82 0.09 -5.64 -0.02
N PHE A 83 0.52 -4.75 0.88
CA PHE A 83 1.31 -3.58 0.52
C PHE A 83 2.64 -3.95 -0.13
N ILE A 84 3.36 -4.93 0.43
CA ILE A 84 4.60 -5.46 -0.19
C ILE A 84 4.31 -6.07 -1.56
N LYS A 85 3.24 -6.84 -1.71
CA LYS A 85 2.84 -7.40 -3.01
C LYS A 85 2.53 -6.30 -4.03
N MET A 86 1.86 -5.24 -3.61
CA MET A 86 1.58 -4.08 -4.46
C MET A 86 2.87 -3.42 -4.95
N LEU A 87 3.83 -3.20 -4.05
CA LEU A 87 5.14 -2.63 -4.41
C LEU A 87 5.92 -3.54 -5.36
N ALA A 88 5.88 -4.86 -5.13
CA ALA A 88 6.62 -5.83 -5.95
C ALA A 88 6.02 -6.05 -7.34
N LYS A 89 4.70 -5.99 -7.48
CA LYS A 89 4.00 -6.35 -8.73
C LYS A 89 3.54 -5.16 -9.57
N HIS A 90 3.49 -3.96 -9.03
CA HIS A 90 2.97 -2.75 -9.71
C HIS A 90 1.59 -2.94 -10.36
N SER A 91 0.75 -3.84 -9.82
CA SER A 91 -0.55 -4.10 -10.41
C SER A 91 -1.64 -3.25 -9.74
N PRO A 92 -2.54 -2.63 -10.50
CA PRO A 92 -3.65 -1.85 -9.95
C PRO A 92 -4.61 -2.68 -9.09
N GLY A 93 -4.73 -3.98 -9.35
CA GLY A 93 -5.53 -4.91 -8.54
C GLY A 93 -5.03 -5.02 -7.10
N SER A 94 -3.73 -5.10 -6.89
CA SER A 94 -3.13 -5.17 -5.54
C SER A 94 -3.39 -3.90 -4.71
N SER A 95 -3.49 -2.74 -5.35
CA SER A 95 -3.85 -1.48 -4.67
C SER A 95 -5.27 -1.50 -4.13
N LEU A 96 -6.21 -2.09 -4.86
CA LEU A 96 -7.59 -2.26 -4.42
C LEU A 96 -7.69 -3.22 -3.23
N GLU A 97 -6.91 -4.30 -3.24
CA GLU A 97 -6.84 -5.26 -2.12
C GLU A 97 -6.34 -4.58 -0.84
N VAL A 98 -5.25 -3.81 -0.91
CA VAL A 98 -4.73 -3.05 0.23
C VAL A 98 -5.79 -2.09 0.79
N LEU A 99 -6.48 -1.37 -0.09
CA LEU A 99 -7.51 -0.42 0.31
C LEU A 99 -8.71 -1.14 0.96
N LEU A 100 -9.12 -2.29 0.40
CA LEU A 100 -10.17 -3.12 0.95
C LEU A 100 -9.84 -3.59 2.38
N TYR A 101 -8.63 -4.12 2.58
CA TYR A 101 -8.17 -4.55 3.90
C TYR A 101 -8.06 -3.40 4.90
N ALA A 102 -7.58 -2.24 4.47
CA ALA A 102 -7.48 -1.06 5.31
C ALA A 102 -8.87 -0.58 5.80
N ILE A 103 -9.86 -0.57 4.93
CA ILE A 103 -11.24 -0.20 5.27
C ILE A 103 -11.87 -1.28 6.17
N ALA A 104 -11.67 -2.56 5.86
CA ALA A 104 -12.18 -3.67 6.67
C ALA A 104 -11.59 -3.62 8.09
N ARG A 105 -10.29 -3.35 8.23
CA ARG A 105 -9.64 -3.13 9.53
C ARG A 105 -10.28 -1.98 10.29
N HIS A 106 -10.50 -0.87 9.63
CA HIS A 106 -11.11 0.31 10.23
C HIS A 106 -12.50 0.00 10.80
N MET A 107 -13.28 -0.79 10.07
CA MET A 107 -14.61 -1.25 10.52
C MET A 107 -14.55 -2.20 11.72
N VAL A 108 -13.55 -3.09 11.77
CA VAL A 108 -13.42 -4.08 12.88
C VAL A 108 -12.91 -3.44 14.17
N VAL A 109 -11.97 -2.50 14.06
CA VAL A 109 -11.29 -1.86 15.18
C VAL A 109 -12.03 -0.62 15.67
N GLY A 110 -12.71 0.08 14.77
CA GLY A 110 -13.41 1.33 15.06
C GLY A 110 -14.64 1.11 15.96
N HIS A 111 -14.78 1.95 16.97
CA HIS A 111 -16.02 2.11 17.73
C HIS A 111 -16.95 3.13 17.04
N GLU A 112 -17.11 2.98 15.74
CA GLU A 112 -17.83 3.96 14.94
C GLU A 112 -19.34 3.73 14.96
N SER A 113 -20.07 4.81 14.68
CA SER A 113 -21.52 4.75 14.55
C SER A 113 -21.92 3.88 13.34
N ALA A 114 -23.13 3.35 13.36
CA ALA A 114 -23.68 2.56 12.25
C ALA A 114 -23.65 3.35 10.91
N LEU A 115 -23.67 4.68 10.98
CA LEU A 115 -23.64 5.55 9.83
C LEU A 115 -22.24 5.58 9.19
N ASP A 116 -21.19 5.61 9.99
CA ASP A 116 -19.80 5.58 9.52
C ASP A 116 -19.47 4.25 8.86
N ASN A 117 -19.96 3.16 9.43
CA ASN A 117 -19.86 1.82 8.83
C ASN A 117 -20.58 1.74 7.49
N LEU A 118 -21.74 2.36 7.37
CA LEU A 118 -22.49 2.40 6.11
C LEU A 118 -21.73 3.18 5.03
N ILE A 119 -21.13 4.31 5.39
CA ILE A 119 -20.29 5.10 4.48
C ILE A 119 -19.06 4.28 4.03
N SER A 120 -18.42 3.57 4.94
CA SER A 120 -17.26 2.72 4.63
C SER A 120 -17.62 1.58 3.68
N VAL A 121 -18.74 0.91 3.91
CA VAL A 121 -19.26 -0.13 3.01
C VAL A 121 -19.64 0.45 1.65
N GLY A 122 -20.23 1.65 1.62
CA GLY A 122 -20.53 2.38 0.38
C GLY A 122 -19.28 2.72 -0.42
N ALA A 123 -18.21 3.14 0.25
CA ALA A 123 -16.91 3.41 -0.38
C ALA A 123 -16.30 2.15 -1.00
N ILE A 124 -16.36 1.01 -0.30
CA ILE A 124 -15.90 -0.30 -0.84
C ILE A 124 -16.73 -0.66 -2.08
N ALA A 125 -18.04 -0.57 -2.01
CA ALA A 125 -18.93 -0.86 -3.13
C ALA A 125 -18.63 0.02 -4.35
N LEU A 126 -18.36 1.31 -4.14
CA LEU A 126 -17.98 2.23 -5.21
C LEU A 126 -16.67 1.83 -5.90
N ILE A 127 -15.68 1.37 -5.12
CA ILE A 127 -14.39 0.89 -5.67
C ILE A 127 -14.59 -0.34 -6.54
N PHE A 128 -15.48 -1.26 -6.15
CA PHE A 128 -15.78 -2.45 -6.95
C PHE A 128 -16.57 -2.16 -8.23
N VAL A 129 -17.34 -1.07 -8.26
CA VAL A 129 -18.10 -0.67 -9.46
C VAL A 129 -17.19 0.01 -10.49
N VAL A 130 -16.18 0.70 -10.07
CA VAL A 130 -15.20 1.36 -10.94
C VAL A 130 -14.15 0.36 -11.43
#